data_9336c4493b5a8e9b35fc6d332575de2b
#
_entry.id   9336c4493b5a8e9b35fc6d332575de2b
#
_cell.length_a   1.000
_cell.length_b   1.000
_cell.length_c   1.000
_cell.angle_alpha   90.00
_cell.angle_beta   90.00
_cell.angle_gamma   90.00
#
_symmetry.space_group_name_H-M   'P 1'
#
loop_
_entity.id
_entity.type
_entity.pdbx_description
1 polymer ?
#
loop_
_entity_poly.entity_id
_entity_poly.type
_entity_poly.pdbx_seq_one_letter_code
_entity_poly.pdbx_strand_id
1 'polypeptide(L)'
;ETGVYFLFCQEDDGTDGVYIGEAENVQRRLIQHLNDYNIGKEQYYWKTAVIFTGRDLNKAHIRYLENKLVKIARECKNYKVLTKSTYGDTVLKESQIASMEEFIDNIRVLINTLGYKVLIPAPQATDTTQYLFCKGNNGEAKGFLSTEGLTVLKNSRISDHTAPSFETRGKCYFQLRNRLIEDGIIVDGVFQTNHEFTSPSAASAVILGHMSNGNLDWKSVNGTQLKDL
;
A
#
# COMPACT_ATOMS: atom_id res chain seq x y z
N GLU A 1 26.11 11.73 -0.17
CA GLU A 1 25.60 11.98 1.18
C GLU A 1 25.15 10.68 1.83
N THR A 2 25.28 10.61 3.17
CA THR A 2 24.88 9.47 3.99
C THR A 2 23.37 9.47 4.18
N GLY A 3 22.72 8.30 4.05
CA GLY A 3 21.26 8.23 4.22
C GLY A 3 20.68 6.86 4.02
N VAL A 4 19.34 6.84 4.03
CA VAL A 4 18.50 5.69 3.69
C VAL A 4 17.71 5.99 2.43
N TYR A 5 17.32 4.94 1.69
CA TYR A 5 16.59 5.11 0.46
C TYR A 5 15.57 3.98 0.25
N PHE A 6 14.53 4.31 -0.48
CA PHE A 6 13.48 3.40 -0.89
C PHE A 6 13.50 3.30 -2.41
N LEU A 7 13.55 2.10 -2.94
CA LEU A 7 13.43 1.82 -4.35
C LEU A 7 12.11 1.08 -4.60
N PHE A 8 11.28 1.66 -5.45
CA PHE A 8 9.97 1.10 -5.77
C PHE A 8 9.98 0.46 -7.14
N CYS A 9 9.41 -0.73 -7.21
CA CYS A 9 9.16 -1.46 -8.45
C CYS A 9 7.74 -2.03 -8.44
N GLN A 10 7.33 -2.53 -9.59
CA GLN A 10 6.16 -3.37 -9.72
C GLN A 10 6.62 -4.69 -10.32
N GLU A 11 6.23 -5.79 -9.71
CA GLU A 11 6.53 -7.14 -10.23
C GLU A 11 5.64 -7.45 -11.44
N ASP A 12 5.95 -8.53 -12.16
CA ASP A 12 5.21 -8.93 -13.36
C ASP A 12 3.76 -9.33 -13.05
N ASP A 13 3.48 -9.74 -11.81
CA ASP A 13 2.14 -10.05 -11.30
C ASP A 13 1.36 -8.81 -10.82
N GLY A 14 1.91 -7.61 -11.01
CA GLY A 14 1.31 -6.34 -10.58
C GLY A 14 1.57 -5.98 -9.11
N THR A 15 2.24 -6.84 -8.33
CA THR A 15 2.53 -6.58 -6.93
C THR A 15 3.52 -5.42 -6.78
N ASP A 16 3.18 -4.44 -5.96
CA ASP A 16 4.07 -3.34 -5.63
C ASP A 16 5.18 -3.81 -4.69
N GLY A 17 6.42 -3.67 -5.14
CA GLY A 17 7.62 -4.02 -4.41
C GLY A 17 8.37 -2.79 -3.89
N VAL A 18 9.01 -2.94 -2.73
CA VAL A 18 9.88 -1.92 -2.15
C VAL A 18 11.17 -2.54 -1.63
N TYR A 19 12.29 -1.98 -2.03
CA TYR A 19 13.58 -2.23 -1.40
C TYR A 19 13.95 -1.03 -0.54
N ILE A 20 14.29 -1.27 0.72
CA ILE A 20 14.76 -0.25 1.67
C ILE A 20 16.23 -0.55 1.94
N GLY A 21 17.09 0.44 1.77
CA GLY A 21 18.53 0.30 1.95
C GLY A 21 19.18 1.52 2.59
N GLU A 22 20.42 1.34 3.03
CA GLU A 22 21.26 2.38 3.60
C GLU A 22 22.58 2.54 2.82
N ALA A 23 23.14 3.72 2.81
CA ALA A 23 24.49 3.95 2.27
C ALA A 23 25.16 5.21 2.87
N GLU A 24 26.49 5.14 3.05
CA GLU A 24 27.30 6.32 3.37
C GLU A 24 27.44 7.25 2.15
N ASN A 25 27.25 6.71 0.96
CA ASN A 25 27.13 7.47 -0.29
C ASN A 25 25.97 6.90 -1.12
N VAL A 26 24.77 7.46 -0.91
CA VAL A 26 23.54 7.00 -1.57
C VAL A 26 23.66 7.09 -3.09
N GLN A 27 24.21 8.16 -3.64
CA GLN A 27 24.38 8.31 -5.10
C GLN A 27 25.18 7.15 -5.69
N ARG A 28 26.34 6.83 -5.10
CA ARG A 28 27.18 5.71 -5.56
C ARG A 28 26.43 4.37 -5.47
N ARG A 29 25.64 4.20 -4.41
CA ARG A 29 24.87 2.98 -4.20
C ARG A 29 23.75 2.82 -5.24
N LEU A 30 23.05 3.91 -5.59
CA LEU A 30 22.03 3.88 -6.63
C LEU A 30 22.61 3.58 -8.01
N ILE A 31 23.79 4.15 -8.34
CA ILE A 31 24.52 3.82 -9.59
C ILE A 31 24.87 2.32 -9.60
N GLN A 32 25.26 1.76 -8.47
CA GLN A 32 25.54 0.31 -8.35
C GLN A 32 24.28 -0.51 -8.64
N HIS A 33 23.11 -0.17 -8.08
CA HIS A 33 21.83 -0.84 -8.39
C HIS A 33 21.53 -0.82 -9.89
N LEU A 34 21.70 0.33 -10.56
CA LEU A 34 21.49 0.43 -12.00
C LEU A 34 22.48 -0.46 -12.80
N ASN A 35 23.74 -0.49 -12.40
CA ASN A 35 24.74 -1.34 -13.03
C ASN A 35 24.45 -2.83 -12.81
N ASP A 36 24.06 -3.19 -11.59
CA ASP A 36 23.72 -4.58 -11.23
C ASP A 36 22.48 -5.05 -12.03
N TYR A 37 21.49 -4.18 -12.24
CA TYR A 37 20.35 -4.47 -13.12
C TYR A 37 20.81 -4.67 -14.58
N ASN A 38 21.61 -3.77 -15.13
CA ASN A 38 22.07 -3.83 -16.52
C ASN A 38 22.89 -5.11 -16.85
N ILE A 39 23.56 -5.69 -15.85
CA ILE A 39 24.32 -6.94 -16.00
C ILE A 39 23.56 -8.18 -15.51
N GLY A 40 22.26 -8.04 -15.22
CA GLY A 40 21.38 -9.13 -14.80
C GLY A 40 21.64 -9.70 -13.40
N LYS A 41 22.38 -9.00 -12.55
CA LYS A 41 22.57 -9.37 -11.13
C LYS A 41 21.41 -8.97 -10.24
N GLU A 42 20.72 -7.88 -10.59
CA GLU A 42 19.52 -7.41 -9.91
C GLU A 42 18.28 -7.75 -10.74
N GLN A 43 17.31 -8.37 -10.11
CA GLN A 43 16.11 -8.88 -10.76
C GLN A 43 15.08 -7.76 -11.06
N TYR A 44 15.06 -6.70 -10.21
CA TYR A 44 14.00 -5.71 -10.22
C TYR A 44 14.41 -4.44 -10.97
N TYR A 45 13.50 -3.96 -11.82
CA TYR A 45 13.62 -2.62 -12.42
C TYR A 45 13.01 -1.57 -11.48
N TRP A 46 13.87 -0.69 -10.96
CA TRP A 46 13.45 0.37 -10.05
C TRP A 46 12.84 1.55 -10.81
N LYS A 47 11.53 1.75 -10.64
CA LYS A 47 10.80 2.86 -11.30
C LYS A 47 11.01 4.18 -10.58
N THR A 48 11.13 4.17 -9.26
CA THR A 48 11.26 5.36 -8.43
C THR A 48 12.23 5.11 -7.28
N ALA A 49 13.06 6.11 -6.98
CA ALA A 49 13.90 6.16 -5.79
C ALA A 49 13.49 7.36 -4.92
N VAL A 50 13.22 7.12 -3.64
CA VAL A 50 13.00 8.16 -2.63
C VAL A 50 14.16 8.10 -1.64
N ILE A 51 14.84 9.23 -1.41
CA ILE A 51 16.09 9.30 -0.68
C ILE A 51 15.92 10.26 0.51
N PHE A 52 16.39 9.82 1.68
CA PHE A 52 16.43 10.63 2.89
C PHE A 52 17.87 10.72 3.39
N THR A 53 18.41 11.93 3.39
CA THR A 53 19.79 12.21 3.83
C THR A 53 19.80 13.19 4.98
N GLY A 54 20.88 13.18 5.76
CA GLY A 54 21.08 14.12 6.86
C GLY A 54 22.57 14.34 7.12
N ARG A 55 22.94 15.58 7.45
CA ARG A 55 24.34 15.96 7.69
C ARG A 55 24.97 15.21 8.85
N ASP A 56 24.16 14.92 9.88
CA ASP A 56 24.61 14.29 11.12
C ASP A 56 24.42 12.76 11.14
N LEU A 57 23.99 12.18 10.00
CA LEU A 57 23.84 10.73 9.88
C LEU A 57 25.21 10.08 9.72
N ASN A 58 25.47 9.09 10.57
CA ASN A 58 26.64 8.22 10.48
C ASN A 58 26.21 6.76 10.19
N LYS A 59 27.18 5.88 10.02
CA LYS A 59 26.97 4.48 9.68
C LYS A 59 26.06 3.73 10.69
N ALA A 60 26.20 4.02 11.98
CA ALA A 60 25.35 3.40 13.00
C ALA A 60 23.88 3.90 12.89
N HIS A 61 23.70 5.18 12.65
CA HIS A 61 22.37 5.79 12.47
C HIS A 61 21.66 5.19 11.27
N ILE A 62 22.29 5.12 10.08
CA ILE A 62 21.61 4.63 8.88
C ILE A 62 21.30 3.13 8.96
N ARG A 63 22.11 2.32 9.62
CA ARG A 63 21.81 0.91 9.91
C ARG A 63 20.61 0.74 10.84
N TYR A 64 20.54 1.58 11.89
CA TYR A 64 19.38 1.60 12.77
C TYR A 64 18.11 1.96 12.03
N LEU A 65 18.16 3.03 11.19
CA LEU A 65 17.04 3.48 10.36
C LEU A 65 16.59 2.39 9.38
N GLU A 66 17.51 1.77 8.64
CA GLU A 66 17.19 0.67 7.72
C GLU A 66 16.46 -0.47 8.45
N ASN A 67 17.01 -0.96 9.58
CA ASN A 67 16.41 -2.04 10.35
C ASN A 67 14.98 -1.71 10.80
N LYS A 68 14.78 -0.52 11.35
CA LYS A 68 13.45 -0.07 11.81
C LYS A 68 12.47 0.12 10.67
N LEU A 69 12.87 0.77 9.59
CA LEU A 69 12.03 1.02 8.42
C LEU A 69 11.60 -0.29 7.73
N VAL A 70 12.52 -1.24 7.58
CA VAL A 70 12.22 -2.57 7.03
C VAL A 70 11.22 -3.32 7.93
N LYS A 71 11.40 -3.25 9.25
CA LYS A 71 10.46 -3.88 10.20
C LYS A 71 9.06 -3.28 10.08
N ILE A 72 8.96 -1.94 10.12
CA ILE A 72 7.68 -1.22 9.97
C ILE A 72 7.01 -1.58 8.63
N ALA A 73 7.75 -1.54 7.52
CA ALA A 73 7.21 -1.86 6.21
C ALA A 73 6.65 -3.29 6.12
N ARG A 74 7.36 -4.27 6.74
CA ARG A 74 6.89 -5.67 6.82
C ARG A 74 5.62 -5.83 7.66
N GLU A 75 5.50 -5.05 8.74
CA GLU A 75 4.30 -5.04 9.60
C GLU A 75 3.11 -4.39 8.91
N CYS A 76 3.33 -3.34 8.11
CA CYS A 76 2.30 -2.64 7.34
C CYS A 76 1.70 -3.47 6.20
N LYS A 77 2.47 -4.37 5.58
CA LYS A 77 2.04 -5.32 4.52
C LYS A 77 1.41 -4.70 3.26
N ASN A 78 1.62 -3.41 3.01
CA ASN A 78 1.10 -2.75 1.80
C ASN A 78 2.01 -2.96 0.59
N TYR A 79 3.27 -3.30 0.82
CA TYR A 79 4.27 -3.56 -0.21
C TYR A 79 4.99 -4.88 0.08
N LYS A 80 5.39 -5.58 -0.96
CA LYS A 80 6.33 -6.69 -0.83
C LYS A 80 7.71 -6.13 -0.53
N VAL A 81 8.21 -6.35 0.69
CA VAL A 81 9.53 -5.88 1.11
C VAL A 81 10.62 -6.79 0.54
N LEU A 82 11.40 -6.26 -0.40
CA LEU A 82 12.41 -6.98 -1.17
C LEU A 82 13.79 -7.01 -0.48
N THR A 83 13.98 -6.20 0.57
CA THR A 83 15.19 -6.23 1.41
C THR A 83 15.30 -7.59 2.10
N LYS A 84 16.28 -8.42 1.68
CA LYS A 84 16.42 -9.82 2.14
C LYS A 84 16.89 -9.91 3.58
N SER A 85 17.93 -9.16 3.92
CA SER A 85 18.53 -9.14 5.26
C SER A 85 18.87 -7.72 5.67
N THR A 86 18.68 -7.43 6.94
CA THR A 86 19.18 -6.22 7.60
C THR A 86 20.35 -6.62 8.52
N TYR A 87 21.16 -5.65 8.88
CA TYR A 87 22.19 -5.87 9.90
C TYR A 87 21.54 -6.23 11.24
N GLY A 88 22.28 -6.91 12.12
CA GLY A 88 21.86 -7.14 13.49
C GLY A 88 21.60 -5.82 14.25
N ASP A 89 20.99 -5.93 15.43
CA ASP A 89 20.61 -4.76 16.23
C ASP A 89 21.80 -3.82 16.45
N THR A 90 21.65 -2.59 15.98
CA THR A 90 22.66 -1.54 16.17
C THR A 90 22.41 -0.88 17.52
N VAL A 91 23.39 -0.96 18.40
CA VAL A 91 23.33 -0.32 19.72
C VAL A 91 23.62 1.16 19.59
N LEU A 92 22.65 1.99 19.91
CA LEU A 92 22.74 3.44 19.97
C LEU A 92 22.50 3.93 21.40
N LYS A 93 23.01 5.11 21.73
CA LYS A 93 22.65 5.78 22.99
C LYS A 93 21.18 6.22 22.94
N GLU A 94 20.53 6.31 24.09
CA GLU A 94 19.12 6.67 24.20
C GLU A 94 18.77 8.00 23.47
N SER A 95 19.61 9.03 23.62
CA SER A 95 19.44 10.30 22.91
C SER A 95 19.52 10.16 21.39
N GLN A 96 20.37 9.27 20.87
CA GLN A 96 20.48 9.01 19.45
C GLN A 96 19.26 8.23 18.95
N ILE A 97 18.76 7.29 19.77
CA ILE A 97 17.50 6.57 19.44
C ILE A 97 16.35 7.57 19.29
N ALA A 98 16.17 8.49 20.25
CA ALA A 98 15.12 9.49 20.16
C ALA A 98 15.20 10.33 18.88
N SER A 99 16.39 10.78 18.51
CA SER A 99 16.59 11.52 17.24
C SER A 99 16.32 10.68 16.01
N MET A 100 16.62 9.38 16.02
CA MET A 100 16.35 8.49 14.89
C MET A 100 14.86 8.12 14.78
N GLU A 101 14.15 7.99 15.88
CA GLU A 101 12.69 7.78 15.87
C GLU A 101 11.97 9.03 15.31
N GLU A 102 12.40 10.25 15.68
CA GLU A 102 11.89 11.49 15.09
C GLU A 102 12.18 11.54 13.56
N PHE A 103 13.37 11.11 13.16
CA PHE A 103 13.73 11.03 11.73
C PHE A 103 12.83 10.03 10.98
N ILE A 104 12.48 8.89 11.59
CA ILE A 104 11.54 7.90 11.04
C ILE A 104 10.13 8.50 10.89
N ASP A 105 9.66 9.25 11.88
CA ASP A 105 8.35 9.91 11.80
C ASP A 105 8.30 10.95 10.68
N ASN A 106 9.36 11.71 10.47
CA ASN A 106 9.49 12.63 9.34
C ASN A 106 9.50 11.87 8.00
N ILE A 107 10.24 10.76 7.89
CA ILE A 107 10.20 9.89 6.70
C ILE A 107 8.77 9.42 6.43
N ARG A 108 8.06 8.95 7.46
CA ARG A 108 6.68 8.45 7.35
C ARG A 108 5.74 9.50 6.76
N VAL A 109 5.80 10.73 7.26
CA VAL A 109 4.99 11.85 6.76
C VAL A 109 5.33 12.15 5.30
N LEU A 110 6.63 12.32 4.98
CA LEU A 110 7.07 12.72 3.65
C LEU A 110 6.78 11.65 2.59
N ILE A 111 7.08 10.36 2.88
CA ILE A 111 6.87 9.28 1.92
C ILE A 111 5.38 9.05 1.66
N ASN A 112 4.54 9.22 2.68
CA ASN A 112 3.08 9.16 2.52
C ASN A 112 2.54 10.32 1.68
N THR A 113 3.06 11.52 1.87
CA THR A 113 2.70 12.71 1.06
C THR A 113 3.06 12.51 -0.42
N LEU A 114 4.11 11.75 -0.72
CA LEU A 114 4.47 11.33 -2.08
C LEU A 114 3.56 10.23 -2.64
N GLY A 115 2.60 9.72 -1.86
CA GLY A 115 1.65 8.67 -2.27
C GLY A 115 2.09 7.23 -1.95
N TYR A 116 3.27 7.04 -1.31
CA TYR A 116 3.77 5.70 -0.98
C TYR A 116 3.36 5.29 0.45
N LYS A 117 2.32 4.47 0.59
CA LYS A 117 1.79 4.00 1.88
C LYS A 117 2.63 2.86 2.51
N VAL A 118 3.94 2.83 2.27
CA VAL A 118 4.83 1.73 2.68
C VAL A 118 5.01 1.63 4.20
N LEU A 119 4.93 2.75 4.92
CA LEU A 119 5.13 2.83 6.38
C LEU A 119 3.84 3.09 7.16
N ILE A 120 2.68 2.98 6.52
CA ILE A 120 1.37 3.16 7.15
C ILE A 120 0.66 1.82 7.16
N PRO A 121 0.19 1.32 8.31
CA PRO A 121 -0.61 0.10 8.35
C PRO A 121 -1.83 0.21 7.43
N ALA A 122 -2.16 -0.87 6.73
CA ALA A 122 -3.46 -0.93 6.06
C ALA A 122 -4.57 -0.70 7.09
N PRO A 123 -5.64 0.06 6.76
CA PRO A 123 -6.73 0.29 7.66
C PRO A 123 -7.23 -1.02 8.26
N GLN A 124 -7.19 -1.14 9.58
CA GLN A 124 -7.71 -2.30 10.30
C GLN A 124 -9.01 -1.90 10.99
N ALA A 125 -9.98 -2.82 10.97
CA ALA A 125 -11.18 -2.66 11.76
C ALA A 125 -10.82 -2.71 13.25
N THR A 126 -11.29 -1.74 14.01
CA THR A 126 -11.22 -1.72 15.47
C THR A 126 -12.48 -2.36 16.06
N ASP A 127 -12.49 -2.68 17.35
CA ASP A 127 -13.66 -3.26 18.01
C ASP A 127 -14.92 -2.38 17.93
N THR A 128 -14.74 -1.07 17.70
CA THR A 128 -15.81 -0.08 17.50
C THR A 128 -16.18 0.13 16.04
N THR A 129 -15.53 -0.57 15.09
CA THR A 129 -15.75 -0.36 13.66
C THR A 129 -17.13 -0.84 13.24
N GLN A 130 -17.94 0.08 12.71
CA GLN A 130 -19.23 -0.26 12.12
C GLN A 130 -19.02 -0.87 10.73
N TYR A 131 -19.29 -2.15 10.61
CA TYR A 131 -19.21 -2.84 9.33
C TYR A 131 -20.37 -2.51 8.41
N LEU A 132 -20.06 -2.37 7.14
CA LEU A 132 -20.98 -2.18 6.04
C LEU A 132 -20.93 -3.37 5.09
N PHE A 133 -22.05 -3.63 4.45
CA PHE A 133 -22.23 -4.73 3.50
C PHE A 133 -22.77 -4.19 2.19
N CYS A 134 -22.18 -4.63 1.08
CA CYS A 134 -22.64 -4.35 -0.27
C CYS A 134 -22.97 -5.68 -0.95
N LYS A 135 -24.22 -5.85 -1.42
CA LYS A 135 -24.69 -7.09 -2.05
C LYS A 135 -25.48 -6.79 -3.32
N GLY A 136 -25.23 -7.56 -4.37
CA GLY A 136 -25.97 -7.51 -5.63
C GLY A 136 -25.23 -8.20 -6.76
N ASN A 137 -25.96 -8.65 -7.79
CA ASN A 137 -25.39 -9.28 -8.99
C ASN A 137 -24.35 -10.38 -8.71
N ASN A 138 -24.58 -11.24 -7.72
CA ASN A 138 -23.63 -12.24 -7.23
C ASN A 138 -22.36 -11.68 -6.57
N GLY A 139 -22.23 -10.36 -6.43
CA GLY A 139 -21.20 -9.72 -5.62
C GLY A 139 -21.64 -9.59 -4.16
N GLU A 140 -20.75 -9.88 -3.24
CA GLU A 140 -20.95 -9.69 -1.81
C GLU A 140 -19.68 -9.21 -1.16
N ALA A 141 -19.74 -8.04 -0.56
CA ALA A 141 -18.59 -7.44 0.10
C ALA A 141 -18.92 -6.94 1.50
N LYS A 142 -17.91 -7.05 2.37
CA LYS A 142 -17.88 -6.45 3.69
C LYS A 142 -16.81 -5.38 3.72
N GLY A 143 -17.09 -4.25 4.34
CA GLY A 143 -16.15 -3.14 4.46
C GLY A 143 -16.46 -2.24 5.65
N PHE A 144 -15.73 -1.16 5.77
CA PHE A 144 -15.97 -0.11 6.76
C PHE A 144 -15.47 1.23 6.23
N LEU A 145 -16.01 2.33 6.75
CA LEU A 145 -15.52 3.67 6.44
C LEU A 145 -14.14 3.87 7.05
N SER A 146 -13.22 4.36 6.25
CA SER A 146 -11.89 4.81 6.64
C SER A 146 -11.78 6.33 6.52
N THR A 147 -10.69 6.91 7.01
CA THR A 147 -10.45 8.36 6.93
C THR A 147 -10.33 8.87 5.48
N GLU A 148 -9.96 8.02 4.55
CA GLU A 148 -9.75 8.37 3.13
C GLU A 148 -10.86 7.86 2.20
N GLY A 149 -11.81 7.07 2.73
CA GLY A 149 -12.90 6.54 1.93
C GLY A 149 -13.56 5.30 2.51
N LEU A 150 -13.51 4.17 1.80
CA LEU A 150 -14.09 2.90 2.26
C LEU A 150 -13.12 1.74 2.03
N THR A 151 -12.82 1.00 3.07
CA THR A 151 -12.01 -0.22 2.99
C THR A 151 -12.89 -1.45 2.80
N VAL A 152 -12.67 -2.16 1.69
CA VAL A 152 -13.24 -3.49 1.42
C VAL A 152 -12.34 -4.55 2.04
N LEU A 153 -12.93 -5.49 2.77
CA LEU A 153 -12.19 -6.53 3.46
C LEU A 153 -11.81 -7.69 2.53
N LYS A 154 -10.70 -8.34 2.85
CA LYS A 154 -10.32 -9.65 2.30
C LYS A 154 -11.50 -10.63 2.35
N ASN A 155 -11.55 -11.53 1.37
CA ASN A 155 -12.61 -12.51 1.14
C ASN A 155 -13.95 -11.90 0.65
N SER A 156 -14.04 -10.60 0.40
CA SER A 156 -15.15 -10.01 -0.34
C SER A 156 -15.15 -10.49 -1.79
N ARG A 157 -16.32 -10.77 -2.34
CA ARG A 157 -16.49 -11.25 -3.72
C ARG A 157 -17.07 -10.17 -4.61
N ILE A 158 -16.48 -10.00 -5.79
CA ILE A 158 -17.03 -9.14 -6.85
C ILE A 158 -18.01 -9.94 -7.72
N SER A 159 -18.93 -9.24 -8.39
CA SER A 159 -19.83 -9.85 -9.37
C SER A 159 -19.07 -10.53 -10.50
N ASP A 160 -19.53 -11.69 -10.95
CA ASP A 160 -18.95 -12.42 -12.09
C ASP A 160 -19.23 -11.73 -13.42
N HIS A 161 -20.26 -10.85 -13.45
CA HIS A 161 -20.71 -10.13 -14.63
C HIS A 161 -20.60 -8.62 -14.46
N THR A 162 -20.31 -7.94 -15.56
CA THR A 162 -20.36 -6.48 -15.65
C THR A 162 -21.48 -6.04 -16.58
N ALA A 163 -22.16 -4.94 -16.24
CA ALA A 163 -23.17 -4.37 -17.12
C ALA A 163 -22.53 -3.88 -18.44
N PRO A 164 -23.16 -4.06 -19.61
CA PRO A 164 -22.60 -3.59 -20.90
C PRO A 164 -22.27 -2.09 -20.92
N SER A 165 -23.03 -1.28 -20.17
CA SER A 165 -22.78 0.16 -20.03
C SER A 165 -21.65 0.51 -19.07
N PHE A 166 -21.08 -0.45 -18.35
CA PHE A 166 -20.04 -0.18 -17.35
C PHE A 166 -18.73 0.24 -18.01
N GLU A 167 -18.37 -0.40 -19.11
CA GLU A 167 -17.16 -0.07 -19.88
C GLU A 167 -17.23 1.33 -20.50
N THR A 168 -18.43 1.81 -20.88
CA THR A 168 -18.60 3.11 -21.52
C THR A 168 -18.90 4.23 -20.54
N ARG A 169 -19.91 4.08 -19.69
CA ARG A 169 -20.35 5.11 -18.73
C ARG A 169 -19.58 5.11 -17.42
N GLY A 170 -19.08 3.93 -17.00
CA GLY A 170 -18.29 3.73 -15.79
C GLY A 170 -16.81 3.51 -16.05
N LYS A 171 -16.26 4.01 -17.15
CA LYS A 171 -14.92 3.69 -17.67
C LYS A 171 -13.82 3.72 -16.59
N CYS A 172 -13.81 4.73 -15.72
CA CYS A 172 -12.80 4.83 -14.65
C CYS A 172 -12.89 3.67 -13.63
N TYR A 173 -14.11 3.27 -13.25
CA TYR A 173 -14.32 2.16 -12.31
C TYR A 173 -14.13 0.81 -12.99
N PHE A 174 -14.47 0.68 -14.26
CA PHE A 174 -14.19 -0.50 -15.06
C PHE A 174 -12.67 -0.72 -15.19
N GLN A 175 -11.90 0.33 -15.48
CA GLN A 175 -10.44 0.28 -15.52
C GLN A 175 -9.84 -0.02 -14.15
N LEU A 176 -10.38 0.58 -13.08
CA LEU A 176 -9.95 0.28 -11.71
C LEU A 176 -10.16 -1.21 -11.38
N ARG A 177 -11.35 -1.76 -11.71
CA ARG A 177 -11.67 -3.17 -11.50
C ARG A 177 -10.67 -4.09 -12.21
N ASN A 178 -10.39 -3.83 -13.49
CA ASN A 178 -9.46 -4.63 -14.28
C ASN A 178 -8.04 -4.54 -13.69
N ARG A 179 -7.60 -3.35 -13.30
CA ARG A 179 -6.31 -3.18 -12.64
C ARG A 179 -6.21 -3.99 -11.34
N LEU A 180 -7.24 -3.99 -10.49
CA LEU A 180 -7.24 -4.77 -9.25
C LEU A 180 -7.17 -6.28 -9.50
N ILE A 181 -7.69 -6.75 -10.63
CA ILE A 181 -7.57 -8.14 -11.08
C ILE A 181 -6.14 -8.40 -11.61
N GLU A 182 -5.62 -7.53 -12.47
CA GLU A 182 -4.27 -7.61 -13.03
C GLU A 182 -3.19 -7.53 -11.94
N ASP A 183 -3.39 -6.68 -10.92
CA ASP A 183 -2.49 -6.51 -9.77
C ASP A 183 -2.59 -7.67 -8.74
N GLY A 184 -3.42 -8.69 -8.99
CA GLY A 184 -3.60 -9.83 -8.08
C GLY A 184 -4.29 -9.50 -6.75
N ILE A 185 -4.83 -8.28 -6.59
CA ILE A 185 -5.63 -7.89 -5.42
C ILE A 185 -6.95 -8.63 -5.42
N ILE A 186 -7.50 -8.89 -6.62
CA ILE A 186 -8.68 -9.72 -6.83
C ILE A 186 -8.29 -10.93 -7.69
N VAL A 187 -8.40 -12.14 -7.12
CA VAL A 187 -8.14 -13.41 -7.80
C VAL A 187 -9.41 -14.26 -7.74
N ASP A 188 -9.82 -14.83 -8.87
CA ASP A 188 -11.05 -15.62 -8.99
C ASP A 188 -12.30 -14.90 -8.43
N GLY A 189 -12.35 -13.60 -8.65
CA GLY A 189 -13.45 -12.75 -8.18
C GLY A 189 -13.44 -12.46 -6.68
N VAL A 190 -12.35 -12.76 -5.94
CA VAL A 190 -12.27 -12.62 -4.48
C VAL A 190 -11.09 -11.71 -4.10
N PHE A 191 -11.34 -10.75 -3.22
CA PHE A 191 -10.29 -9.91 -2.65
C PHE A 191 -9.31 -10.74 -1.80
N GLN A 192 -8.03 -10.71 -2.14
CA GLN A 192 -6.96 -11.42 -1.43
C GLN A 192 -6.44 -10.64 -0.22
N THR A 193 -6.60 -9.33 -0.23
CA THR A 193 -6.19 -8.41 0.83
C THR A 193 -7.29 -7.37 1.09
N ASN A 194 -7.20 -6.65 2.22
CA ASN A 194 -8.02 -5.46 2.40
C ASN A 194 -7.60 -4.39 1.38
N HIS A 195 -8.57 -3.74 0.75
CA HIS A 195 -8.30 -2.68 -0.21
C HIS A 195 -9.11 -1.42 0.10
N GLU A 196 -8.43 -0.28 0.14
CA GLU A 196 -9.05 1.02 0.41
C GLU A 196 -9.42 1.72 -0.89
N PHE A 197 -10.69 2.06 -1.02
CA PHE A 197 -11.23 2.86 -2.11
C PHE A 197 -11.40 4.31 -1.68
N THR A 198 -11.17 5.23 -2.60
CA THR A 198 -11.34 6.68 -2.37
C THR A 198 -12.78 7.11 -2.11
N SER A 199 -13.75 6.25 -2.36
CA SER A 199 -15.16 6.50 -2.07
C SER A 199 -15.99 5.21 -2.00
N PRO A 200 -17.12 5.23 -1.25
CA PRO A 200 -18.07 4.12 -1.24
C PRO A 200 -18.62 3.76 -2.62
N SER A 201 -18.79 4.76 -3.51
CA SER A 201 -19.28 4.53 -4.88
C SER A 201 -18.25 3.85 -5.77
N ALA A 202 -16.96 4.16 -5.61
CA ALA A 202 -15.91 3.45 -6.32
C ALA A 202 -15.87 1.97 -5.89
N ALA A 203 -15.96 1.71 -4.59
CA ALA A 203 -16.00 0.36 -4.05
C ALA A 203 -17.22 -0.42 -4.57
N SER A 204 -18.44 0.13 -4.45
CA SER A 204 -19.65 -0.55 -4.90
C SER A 204 -19.65 -0.79 -6.42
N ALA A 205 -19.19 0.17 -7.23
CA ALA A 205 -19.11 -0.01 -8.67
C ALA A 205 -18.18 -1.15 -9.09
N VAL A 206 -17.02 -1.27 -8.45
CA VAL A 206 -16.08 -2.38 -8.67
C VAL A 206 -16.69 -3.71 -8.24
N ILE A 207 -17.35 -3.77 -7.09
CA ILE A 207 -17.96 -4.99 -6.55
C ILE A 207 -19.13 -5.44 -7.41
N LEU A 208 -20.06 -4.54 -7.75
CA LEU A 208 -21.30 -4.87 -8.43
C LEU A 208 -21.16 -4.96 -9.97
N GLY A 209 -20.05 -4.45 -10.54
CA GLY A 209 -19.81 -4.48 -11.98
C GLY A 209 -20.69 -3.54 -12.79
N HIS A 210 -21.18 -2.46 -12.20
CA HIS A 210 -21.97 -1.40 -12.87
C HIS A 210 -21.84 -0.06 -12.14
N MET A 211 -22.29 1.02 -12.77
CA MET A 211 -22.39 2.32 -12.10
C MET A 211 -23.35 2.20 -10.93
N SER A 212 -22.89 2.57 -9.75
CA SER A 212 -23.62 2.39 -8.52
C SER A 212 -23.48 3.61 -7.59
N ASN A 213 -24.43 3.75 -6.66
CA ASN A 213 -24.38 4.78 -5.63
C ASN A 213 -24.01 4.15 -4.28
N GLY A 214 -22.75 4.30 -3.89
CA GLY A 214 -22.24 3.70 -2.66
C GLY A 214 -23.01 4.09 -1.40
N ASN A 215 -23.61 5.28 -1.36
CA ASN A 215 -24.43 5.70 -0.23
C ASN A 215 -25.74 4.91 -0.08
N LEU A 216 -26.20 4.28 -1.16
CA LEU A 216 -27.41 3.44 -1.18
C LEU A 216 -27.07 1.94 -1.09
N ASP A 217 -25.95 1.54 -1.72
CA ASP A 217 -25.58 0.13 -1.87
C ASP A 217 -24.88 -0.43 -0.63
N TRP A 218 -24.09 0.39 0.08
CA TRP A 218 -23.54 0.01 1.37
C TRP A 218 -24.56 0.18 2.47
N LYS A 219 -24.73 -0.89 3.25
CA LYS A 219 -25.72 -0.97 4.34
C LYS A 219 -25.09 -1.53 5.60
N SER A 220 -25.56 -1.06 6.75
CA SER A 220 -25.23 -1.68 8.05
C SER A 220 -25.75 -3.10 8.15
N VAL A 221 -25.36 -3.81 9.19
CA VAL A 221 -25.90 -5.15 9.52
C VAL A 221 -27.43 -5.16 9.64
N ASN A 222 -28.02 -4.05 10.07
CA ASN A 222 -29.46 -3.87 10.23
C ASN A 222 -30.18 -3.44 8.93
N GLY A 223 -29.43 -3.30 7.82
CA GLY A 223 -30.00 -2.88 6.52
C GLY A 223 -30.11 -1.38 6.33
N THR A 224 -29.70 -0.54 7.29
CA THR A 224 -29.67 0.92 7.16
C THR A 224 -28.66 1.33 6.11
N GLN A 225 -29.05 2.18 5.16
CA GLN A 225 -28.18 2.68 4.10
C GLN A 225 -27.12 3.62 4.67
N LEU A 226 -25.93 3.64 4.02
CA LEU A 226 -24.80 4.48 4.45
C LEU A 226 -25.16 5.96 4.57
N LYS A 227 -26.05 6.46 3.70
CA LYS A 227 -26.50 7.87 3.74
C LYS A 227 -27.33 8.20 5.00
N ASP A 228 -27.87 7.19 5.69
CA ASP A 228 -28.75 7.34 6.83
C ASP A 228 -28.03 6.97 8.15
N LEU A 229 -26.72 6.70 8.09
CA LEU A 229 -25.82 6.43 9.22
C LEU A 229 -25.04 7.69 9.60
#